data_3b252d15b22c9b6f59ca523becb955f7
#
_entry.id   3b252d15b22c9b6f59ca523becb955f7
#
_cell.length_a   1.000
_cell.length_b   1.000
_cell.length_c   1.000
_cell.angle_alpha   90.00
_cell.angle_beta   90.00
_cell.angle_gamma   90.00
#
_symmetry.space_group_name_H-M   'P 1'
#
loop_
_entity.id
_entity.type
_entity.pdbx_description
1 polymer ?
#
loop_
_entity_poly.entity_id
_entity_poly.type
_entity_poly.pdbx_seq_one_letter_code
_entity_poly.pdbx_strand_id
1 'polypeptide(L)'
;MYLNKIKLFLVISICLIFFFLTYNDVKSYEIKIIDGDTIHLNNEKIRFTGIDTPELKQTCNKNSEIIYCGIKAKQLLIDKIGKNKVTCIREGKDQYKRTLAECF
;
A
#
# COMPACT_ATOMS: atom_id res chain seq x y z
N MET A 1 8.03 -1.77 -55.48
CA MET A 1 7.58 -0.54 -54.79
C MET A 1 6.39 -0.79 -53.85
N TYR A 2 5.39 -1.55 -54.26
CA TYR A 2 4.25 -1.91 -53.42
C TYR A 2 4.63 -2.87 -52.26
N LEU A 3 5.44 -3.90 -52.52
CA LEU A 3 5.94 -4.86 -51.52
C LEU A 3 6.75 -4.19 -50.40
N ASN A 4 7.51 -3.16 -50.70
CA ASN A 4 8.31 -2.45 -49.69
C ASN A 4 7.44 -1.62 -48.74
N LYS A 5 6.33 -1.08 -49.23
CA LYS A 5 5.36 -0.35 -48.43
C LYS A 5 4.63 -1.30 -47.47
N ILE A 6 4.26 -2.50 -47.93
CA ILE A 6 3.61 -3.54 -47.09
C ILE A 6 4.58 -4.02 -46.02
N LYS A 7 5.84 -4.29 -46.35
CA LYS A 7 6.86 -4.67 -45.36
C LYS A 7 7.06 -3.61 -44.28
N LEU A 8 7.11 -2.34 -44.68
CA LEU A 8 7.25 -1.21 -43.77
C LEU A 8 6.03 -1.12 -42.83
N PHE A 9 4.82 -1.28 -43.35
CA PHE A 9 3.59 -1.26 -42.55
C PHE A 9 3.55 -2.38 -41.55
N LEU A 10 3.97 -3.60 -41.92
CA LEU A 10 4.04 -4.76 -41.01
C LEU A 10 5.06 -4.55 -39.89
N VAL A 11 6.23 -3.98 -40.22
CA VAL A 11 7.25 -3.69 -39.21
C VAL A 11 6.74 -2.64 -38.20
N ILE A 12 6.12 -1.58 -38.67
CA ILE A 12 5.54 -0.54 -37.80
C ILE A 12 4.43 -1.11 -36.91
N SER A 13 3.57 -1.96 -37.49
CA SER A 13 2.49 -2.62 -36.72
C SER A 13 3.03 -3.52 -35.64
N ILE A 14 4.06 -4.33 -35.94
CA ILE A 14 4.71 -5.20 -34.97
C ILE A 14 5.40 -4.38 -33.85
N CYS A 15 6.08 -3.29 -34.20
CA CYS A 15 6.71 -2.40 -33.22
C CYS A 15 5.68 -1.75 -32.29
N LEU A 16 4.53 -1.32 -32.83
CA LEU A 16 3.44 -0.76 -32.01
C LEU A 16 2.84 -1.80 -31.07
N ILE A 17 2.61 -3.03 -31.54
CA ILE A 17 2.11 -4.12 -30.70
C ILE A 17 3.13 -4.43 -29.60
N PHE A 18 4.42 -4.48 -29.91
CA PHE A 18 5.47 -4.71 -28.92
C PHE A 18 5.54 -3.58 -27.89
N PHE A 19 5.38 -2.33 -28.33
CA PHE A 19 5.34 -1.17 -27.44
C PHE A 19 4.14 -1.22 -26.50
N PHE A 20 2.96 -1.63 -26.98
CA PHE A 20 1.78 -1.82 -26.14
C PHE A 20 1.93 -2.99 -25.16
N LEU A 21 2.58 -4.09 -25.57
CA LEU A 21 2.80 -5.25 -24.69
C LEU A 21 3.85 -5.00 -23.59
N THR A 22 4.76 -4.04 -23.80
CA THR A 22 5.77 -3.67 -22.81
C THR A 22 5.33 -2.53 -21.89
N TYR A 23 4.16 -1.94 -22.14
CA TYR A 23 3.57 -0.97 -21.24
C TYR A 23 3.00 -1.70 -20.03
N ASN A 24 3.92 -2.24 -19.19
CA ASN A 24 3.55 -2.79 -17.90
C ASN A 24 3.10 -1.63 -17.04
N ASP A 25 1.87 -1.70 -16.53
CA ASP A 25 1.40 -0.84 -15.46
C ASP A 25 2.39 -0.94 -14.29
N VAL A 26 3.24 0.06 -14.16
CA VAL A 26 4.07 0.22 -12.97
C VAL A 26 3.10 0.58 -11.86
N LYS A 27 2.62 -0.46 -11.17
CA LYS A 27 1.77 -0.29 -10.00
C LYS A 27 2.53 0.54 -8.97
N SER A 28 2.15 1.80 -8.82
CA SER A 28 2.79 2.69 -7.87
C SER A 28 2.62 2.14 -6.45
N TYR A 29 3.70 2.17 -5.67
CA TYR A 29 3.64 1.87 -4.26
C TYR A 29 2.90 3.00 -3.54
N GLU A 30 1.80 2.68 -2.91
CA GLU A 30 0.99 3.62 -2.14
C GLU A 30 0.75 3.08 -0.74
N ILE A 31 1.06 3.88 0.26
CA ILE A 31 0.78 3.56 1.66
C ILE A 31 0.05 4.73 2.32
N LYS A 32 -1.04 4.41 3.04
CA LYS A 32 -1.77 5.35 3.87
C LYS A 32 -1.90 4.76 5.27
N ILE A 33 -1.43 5.47 6.26
CA ILE A 33 -1.53 5.05 7.66
C ILE A 33 -2.86 5.54 8.22
N ILE A 34 -3.66 4.60 8.73
CA ILE A 34 -5.00 4.89 9.28
C ILE A 34 -4.90 5.18 10.76
N ASP A 35 -4.29 4.27 11.51
CA ASP A 35 -4.00 4.38 12.93
C ASP A 35 -2.72 3.59 13.28
N GLY A 36 -2.46 3.33 14.56
CA GLY A 36 -1.22 2.67 14.99
C GLY A 36 -1.08 1.21 14.59
N ASP A 37 -2.15 0.55 14.16
CA ASP A 37 -2.16 -0.88 13.82
C ASP A 37 -2.83 -1.22 12.48
N THR A 38 -3.25 -0.21 11.72
CA THR A 38 -3.97 -0.38 10.45
C THR A 38 -3.41 0.55 9.38
N ILE A 39 -3.12 -0.02 8.23
CA ILE A 39 -2.68 0.71 7.03
C ILE A 39 -3.53 0.33 5.82
N HIS A 40 -3.52 1.20 4.82
CA HIS A 40 -3.88 0.82 3.46
C HIS A 40 -2.59 0.73 2.64
N LEU A 41 -2.31 -0.43 2.10
CA LEU A 41 -1.16 -0.69 1.24
C LEU A 41 -1.67 -1.07 -0.14
N ASN A 42 -1.41 -0.23 -1.14
CA ASN A 42 -1.90 -0.44 -2.51
C ASN A 42 -3.42 -0.73 -2.57
N ASN A 43 -4.23 0.07 -1.85
CA ASN A 43 -5.69 -0.07 -1.69
C ASN A 43 -6.17 -1.30 -0.90
N GLU A 44 -5.27 -2.09 -0.34
CA GLU A 44 -5.62 -3.18 0.57
C GLU A 44 -5.62 -2.69 2.01
N LYS A 45 -6.71 -2.93 2.73
CA LYS A 45 -6.77 -2.66 4.18
C LYS A 45 -6.05 -3.76 4.94
N ILE A 46 -5.00 -3.41 5.65
CA ILE A 46 -4.18 -4.34 6.43
C ILE A 46 -4.25 -3.98 7.90
N ARG A 47 -4.62 -4.94 8.73
CA ARG A 47 -4.55 -4.91 10.18
C ARG A 47 -3.34 -5.72 10.63
N PHE A 48 -2.43 -5.12 11.34
CA PHE A 48 -1.24 -5.84 11.82
C PHE A 48 -1.63 -6.91 12.84
N THR A 49 -1.10 -8.12 12.65
CA THR A 49 -1.23 -9.19 13.63
C THR A 49 -0.28 -8.97 14.80
N GLY A 50 -0.68 -9.43 15.98
CA GLY A 50 0.17 -9.41 17.18
C GLY A 50 0.30 -8.06 17.87
N ILE A 51 -0.29 -6.99 17.35
CA ILE A 51 -0.34 -5.69 18.00
C ILE A 51 -1.76 -5.15 18.07
N ASP A 52 -2.02 -4.39 19.11
CA ASP A 52 -3.26 -3.65 19.31
C ASP A 52 -2.90 -2.27 19.86
N THR A 53 -3.33 -1.24 19.19
CA THR A 53 -3.02 0.14 19.54
C THR A 53 -4.29 0.92 19.85
N PRO A 54 -4.18 2.05 20.58
CA PRO A 54 -5.33 2.92 20.79
C PRO A 54 -5.97 3.36 19.47
N GLU A 55 -7.29 3.37 19.44
CA GLU A 55 -8.06 3.88 18.30
C GLU A 55 -7.72 5.36 18.04
N LEU A 56 -7.83 5.81 16.79
CA LEU A 56 -7.37 7.16 16.38
C LEU A 56 -7.92 8.29 17.26
N LYS A 57 -9.19 8.19 17.67
CA LYS A 57 -9.85 9.19 18.50
C LYS A 57 -9.74 8.93 20.02
N GLN A 58 -9.07 7.86 20.39
CA GLN A 58 -8.94 7.47 21.79
C GLN A 58 -8.00 8.42 22.53
N THR A 59 -8.44 8.81 23.73
CA THR A 59 -7.62 9.52 24.70
C THR A 59 -7.25 8.62 25.86
N CYS A 60 -6.12 8.88 26.49
CA CYS A 60 -5.61 8.18 27.64
C CYS A 60 -5.32 9.16 28.77
N ASN A 61 -5.37 8.70 30.01
CA ASN A 61 -5.03 9.50 31.17
C ASN A 61 -3.65 9.08 31.69
N LYS A 62 -2.74 10.03 31.84
CA LYS A 62 -1.42 9.83 32.43
C LYS A 62 -1.14 10.93 33.45
N ASN A 63 -0.98 10.56 34.72
CA ASN A 63 -0.72 11.52 35.81
C ASN A 63 -1.75 12.67 35.84
N SER A 64 -3.05 12.36 35.70
CA SER A 64 -4.16 13.33 35.63
C SER A 64 -4.17 14.24 34.39
N GLU A 65 -3.32 13.99 33.41
CA GLU A 65 -3.33 14.66 32.11
C GLU A 65 -3.98 13.83 31.02
N ILE A 66 -4.78 14.44 30.16
CA ILE A 66 -5.37 13.79 28.99
C ILE A 66 -4.35 13.79 27.86
N ILE A 67 -4.06 12.59 27.34
CA ILE A 67 -3.17 12.38 26.19
C ILE A 67 -3.99 11.85 25.02
N TYR A 68 -3.74 12.37 23.84
CA TYR A 68 -4.30 11.86 22.58
C TYR A 68 -3.51 10.63 22.10
N CYS A 69 -3.67 9.52 22.83
CA CYS A 69 -2.86 8.30 22.62
C CYS A 69 -3.09 7.64 21.27
N GLY A 70 -4.28 7.74 20.68
CA GLY A 70 -4.56 7.22 19.33
C GLY A 70 -3.77 7.96 18.25
N ILE A 71 -3.76 9.29 18.30
CA ILE A 71 -2.97 10.11 17.39
C ILE A 71 -1.48 9.87 17.58
N LYS A 72 -1.04 9.74 18.84
CA LYS A 72 0.37 9.45 19.17
C LYS A 72 0.81 8.10 18.62
N ALA A 73 -0.02 7.06 18.75
CA ALA A 73 0.26 5.74 18.19
C ALA A 73 0.39 5.78 16.66
N LYS A 74 -0.52 6.48 15.98
CA LYS A 74 -0.41 6.72 14.54
C LYS A 74 0.89 7.43 14.16
N GLN A 75 1.26 8.48 14.88
CA GLN A 75 2.48 9.23 14.60
C GLN A 75 3.74 8.36 14.78
N LEU A 76 3.78 7.52 15.82
CA LEU A 76 4.87 6.56 16.02
C LEU A 76 5.00 5.58 14.85
N LEU A 77 3.89 5.11 14.29
CA LEU A 77 3.92 4.25 13.11
C LEU A 77 4.43 4.99 11.86
N ILE A 78 3.98 6.24 11.66
CA ILE A 78 4.46 7.10 10.58
C ILE A 78 5.99 7.26 10.67
N ASP A 79 6.50 7.59 11.85
CA ASP A 79 7.92 7.80 12.10
C ASP A 79 8.72 6.51 11.89
N LYS A 80 8.17 5.36 12.32
CA LYS A 80 8.80 4.06 12.18
C LYS A 80 8.91 3.61 10.73
N ILE A 81 7.87 3.82 9.95
CA ILE A 81 7.88 3.50 8.50
C ILE A 81 8.78 4.49 7.76
N GLY A 82 8.67 5.77 8.06
CA GLY A 82 9.45 6.81 7.39
C GLY A 82 9.30 6.75 5.87
N LYS A 83 10.43 6.64 5.17
CA LYS A 83 10.49 6.50 3.71
C LYS A 83 10.69 5.06 3.24
N ASN A 84 10.65 4.09 4.16
CA ASN A 84 10.87 2.69 3.84
C ASN A 84 9.64 2.07 3.19
N LYS A 85 9.86 1.08 2.34
CA LYS A 85 8.77 0.25 1.80
C LYS A 85 8.36 -0.78 2.84
N VAL A 86 7.06 -0.97 2.99
CA VAL A 86 6.48 -1.98 3.87
C VAL A 86 6.17 -3.23 3.06
N THR A 87 6.59 -4.37 3.58
CA THR A 87 6.27 -5.70 3.04
C THR A 87 5.46 -6.46 4.08
N CYS A 88 4.43 -7.19 3.65
CA CYS A 88 3.52 -7.88 4.55
C CYS A 88 3.35 -9.36 4.16
N ILE A 89 3.38 -10.23 5.16
CA ILE A 89 2.99 -11.64 5.04
C ILE A 89 1.54 -11.76 5.53
N ARG A 90 0.65 -12.14 4.61
CA ARG A 90 -0.79 -12.21 4.86
C ARG A 90 -1.16 -13.53 5.52
N GLU A 91 -1.99 -13.47 6.56
CA GLU A 91 -2.39 -14.62 7.36
C GLU A 91 -3.88 -14.96 7.23
N GLY A 92 -4.69 -14.03 6.72
CA GLY A 92 -6.14 -14.22 6.59
C GLY A 92 -6.89 -12.89 6.59
N LYS A 93 -8.18 -12.94 6.89
CA LYS A 93 -9.04 -11.75 7.00
C LYS A 93 -9.81 -11.76 8.31
N ASP A 94 -10.06 -10.57 8.86
CA ASP A 94 -10.93 -10.40 10.00
C ASP A 94 -12.43 -10.25 9.60
N GLN A 95 -13.29 -10.13 10.59
CA GLN A 95 -14.75 -9.95 10.39
C GLN A 95 -15.09 -8.64 9.65
N TYR A 96 -14.20 -7.66 9.62
CA TYR A 96 -14.36 -6.37 8.93
C TYR A 96 -13.73 -6.38 7.52
N LYS A 97 -13.36 -7.56 7.02
CA LYS A 97 -12.71 -7.77 5.70
C LYS A 97 -11.34 -7.11 5.57
N ARG A 98 -10.69 -6.76 6.69
CA ARG A 98 -9.29 -6.32 6.66
C ARG A 98 -8.38 -7.54 6.55
N THR A 99 -7.32 -7.42 5.78
CA THR A 99 -6.29 -8.46 5.73
C THR A 99 -5.47 -8.43 7.01
N LEU A 100 -5.40 -9.56 7.70
CA LEU A 100 -4.49 -9.75 8.83
C LEU A 100 -3.11 -10.08 8.28
N ALA A 101 -2.08 -9.36 8.70
CA ALA A 101 -0.73 -9.56 8.22
C ALA A 101 0.33 -9.15 9.24
N GLU A 102 1.46 -9.85 9.18
CA GLU A 102 2.71 -9.42 9.78
C GLU A 102 3.47 -8.57 8.76
N CYS A 103 3.84 -7.35 9.14
CA CYS A 103 4.50 -6.40 8.24
C CYS A 103 5.87 -5.97 8.80
N PHE A 104 6.81 -5.74 7.89
CA PHE A 104 8.19 -5.35 8.20
C PHE A 104 8.81 -4.48 7.10
#